data_96667b2cfc195cfa27d993b1af9fa532
#
_entry.id   96667b2cfc195cfa27d993b1af9fa532
#
_cell.length_a   1.000
_cell.length_b   1.000
_cell.length_c   1.000
_cell.angle_alpha   90.00
_cell.angle_beta   90.00
_cell.angle_gamma   90.00
#
_symmetry.space_group_name_H-M   'P 1'
#
loop_
_entity.id
_entity.type
_entity.pdbx_description
1 polymer ?
#
loop_
_entity_poly.entity_id
_entity_poly.type
_entity_poly.pdbx_seq_one_letter_code
_entity_poly.pdbx_strand_id
1 'polypeptide(L)'
;ARSLELQSALDEERAASRNFNTMRGLDSEVVMEQVALLDEKILLSLDVPKREQYRDDVKAAAYQKNLAEASSRLGEEKNKPNVSLYGTYGMTGRDADSNEAVKEGLKSDHPNYVVGLRVDIPLSLGTVDSVRQGYRKEAMAADLNYQRKVFEQERQWKDLTNQFKDSMGRYQLAQKMEKAQRSKMEFERSRQAKGLTTTFTVLQFEQDYANAQLARLRSQAEVVNIYAQLKTFGGGQ
;
A
#
# COMPACT_ATOMS: atom_id res chain seq x y z
N ALA A 1 38.79 11.76 -9.73
CA ALA A 1 37.38 11.93 -10.07
C ALA A 1 36.71 10.60 -10.47
N ARG A 2 37.16 9.91 -11.55
CA ARG A 2 36.54 8.65 -12.06
C ARG A 2 36.53 7.48 -11.05
N SER A 3 37.56 7.33 -10.21
CA SER A 3 37.61 6.28 -9.19
C SER A 3 36.57 6.52 -8.07
N LEU A 4 36.35 7.78 -7.71
CA LEU A 4 35.31 8.14 -6.72
C LEU A 4 33.90 7.91 -7.26
N GLU A 5 33.65 8.25 -8.52
CA GLU A 5 32.36 7.98 -9.21
C GLU A 5 32.07 6.48 -9.31
N LEU A 6 33.08 5.67 -9.61
CA LEU A 6 32.95 4.22 -9.63
C LEU A 6 32.60 3.68 -8.23
N GLN A 7 33.30 4.13 -7.19
CA GLN A 7 33.04 3.71 -5.82
C GLN A 7 31.61 4.08 -5.40
N SER A 8 31.18 5.32 -5.69
CA SER A 8 29.80 5.75 -5.42
C SER A 8 28.76 4.86 -6.13
N ALA A 9 29.00 4.52 -7.40
CA ALA A 9 28.09 3.66 -8.15
C ALA A 9 28.01 2.22 -7.58
N LEU A 10 29.14 1.68 -7.10
CA LEU A 10 29.18 0.38 -6.43
C LEU A 10 28.45 0.39 -5.08
N ASP A 11 28.57 1.48 -4.33
CA ASP A 11 27.86 1.61 -3.05
C ASP A 11 26.34 1.78 -3.28
N GLU A 12 25.93 2.50 -4.32
CA GLU A 12 24.52 2.60 -4.74
C GLU A 12 23.97 1.26 -5.19
N GLU A 13 24.73 0.46 -5.95
CA GLU A 13 24.35 -0.88 -6.37
C GLU A 13 24.14 -1.81 -5.16
N ARG A 14 25.07 -1.81 -4.20
CA ARG A 14 24.94 -2.59 -2.95
C ARG A 14 23.71 -2.17 -2.14
N ALA A 15 23.47 -0.87 -2.02
CA ALA A 15 22.30 -0.35 -1.32
C ALA A 15 20.98 -0.78 -2.01
N ALA A 16 20.93 -0.72 -3.34
CA ALA A 16 19.78 -1.18 -4.11
C ALA A 16 19.56 -2.70 -3.96
N SER A 17 20.65 -3.48 -3.98
CA SER A 17 20.61 -4.93 -3.79
C SER A 17 20.12 -5.32 -2.39
N ARG A 18 20.58 -4.64 -1.33
CA ARG A 18 20.06 -4.83 0.03
C ARG A 18 18.57 -4.53 0.11
N ASN A 19 18.14 -3.39 -0.42
CA ASN A 19 16.74 -3.01 -0.42
C ASN A 19 15.85 -4.03 -1.14
N PHE A 20 16.29 -4.50 -2.30
CA PHE A 20 15.58 -5.52 -3.06
C PHE A 20 15.46 -6.86 -2.28
N ASN A 21 16.55 -7.31 -1.68
CA ASN A 21 16.56 -8.53 -0.88
C ASN A 21 15.74 -8.38 0.42
N THR A 22 15.79 -7.23 1.08
CA THR A 22 14.98 -6.92 2.26
C THR A 22 13.48 -7.01 1.94
N MET A 23 13.03 -6.48 0.79
CA MET A 23 11.64 -6.61 0.34
C MET A 23 11.21 -8.07 0.10
N ARG A 24 12.16 -8.97 -0.20
CA ARG A 24 11.94 -10.40 -0.37
C ARG A 24 12.12 -11.20 0.92
N GLY A 25 12.46 -10.54 2.03
CA GLY A 25 12.75 -11.19 3.32
C GLY A 25 14.11 -11.92 3.35
N LEU A 26 15.03 -11.56 2.47
CA LEU A 26 16.38 -12.12 2.39
C LEU A 26 17.40 -11.17 3.02
N ASP A 27 18.26 -11.68 3.89
CA ASP A 27 19.39 -10.95 4.46
C ASP A 27 20.66 -11.19 3.61
N SER A 28 20.75 -10.48 2.49
CA SER A 28 21.88 -10.57 1.56
C SER A 28 22.13 -9.23 0.88
N GLU A 29 23.39 -8.89 0.70
CA GLU A 29 23.84 -7.69 -0.04
C GLU A 29 23.97 -7.92 -1.55
N VAL A 30 23.86 -9.19 -2.01
CA VAL A 30 24.06 -9.57 -3.42
C VAL A 30 22.77 -10.15 -3.98
N VAL A 31 22.36 -9.67 -5.14
CA VAL A 31 21.29 -10.29 -5.95
C VAL A 31 21.92 -11.35 -6.83
N MET A 32 21.62 -12.63 -6.57
CA MET A 32 22.19 -13.76 -7.31
C MET A 32 21.50 -14.02 -8.66
N GLU A 33 20.28 -13.53 -8.80
CA GLU A 33 19.52 -13.67 -10.03
C GLU A 33 19.99 -12.69 -11.10
N GLN A 34 20.14 -13.15 -12.33
CA GLN A 34 20.35 -12.25 -13.46
C GLN A 34 19.08 -11.43 -13.70
N VAL A 35 19.16 -10.13 -13.40
CA VAL A 35 18.11 -9.19 -13.79
C VAL A 35 18.20 -8.98 -15.30
N ALA A 36 17.26 -9.55 -16.04
CA ALA A 36 17.19 -9.33 -17.48
C ALA A 36 16.83 -7.86 -17.76
N LEU A 37 17.63 -7.21 -18.60
CA LEU A 37 17.25 -5.91 -19.14
C LEU A 37 15.94 -6.07 -19.92
N LEU A 38 14.97 -5.22 -19.62
CA LEU A 38 13.70 -5.21 -20.35
C LEU A 38 13.99 -4.92 -21.83
N ASP A 39 13.52 -5.83 -22.72
CA ASP A 39 13.65 -5.63 -24.17
C ASP A 39 12.94 -4.31 -24.55
N GLU A 40 13.61 -3.53 -25.41
CA GLU A 40 13.10 -2.27 -25.94
C GLU A 40 11.70 -2.44 -26.55
N LYS A 41 11.46 -3.54 -27.26
CA LYS A 41 10.14 -3.84 -27.86
C LYS A 41 9.07 -4.03 -26.83
N ILE A 42 9.37 -4.71 -25.74
CA ILE A 42 8.43 -4.91 -24.62
C ILE A 42 8.12 -3.57 -23.97
N LEU A 43 9.14 -2.76 -23.73
CA LEU A 43 8.95 -1.44 -23.10
C LEU A 43 8.06 -0.52 -23.94
N LEU A 44 8.28 -0.48 -25.27
CA LEU A 44 7.50 0.34 -26.19
C LEU A 44 6.06 -0.18 -26.40
N SER A 45 5.80 -1.45 -26.10
CA SER A 45 4.46 -2.04 -26.14
C SER A 45 3.66 -1.89 -24.85
N LEU A 46 4.26 -1.30 -23.80
CA LEU A 46 3.56 -1.06 -22.54
C LEU A 46 2.47 0.00 -22.72
N ASP A 47 1.25 -0.38 -22.39
CA ASP A 47 0.10 0.52 -22.32
C ASP A 47 -0.33 0.76 -20.88
N VAL A 48 -1.06 1.84 -20.64
CA VAL A 48 -1.62 2.13 -19.32
C VAL A 48 -2.52 0.95 -18.91
N PRO A 49 -2.24 0.28 -17.78
CA PRO A 49 -3.05 -0.85 -17.34
C PRO A 49 -4.50 -0.42 -17.10
N LYS A 50 -5.45 -1.33 -17.34
CA LYS A 50 -6.85 -1.06 -17.02
C LYS A 50 -7.01 -1.00 -15.52
N ARG A 51 -7.70 0.04 -15.05
CA ARG A 51 -8.08 0.17 -13.66
C ARG A 51 -9.33 -0.65 -13.41
N GLU A 52 -9.23 -1.71 -12.59
CA GLU A 52 -10.34 -2.64 -12.39
C GLU A 52 -11.11 -2.40 -11.09
N GLN A 53 -10.46 -1.93 -10.02
CA GLN A 53 -11.09 -1.81 -8.70
C GLN A 53 -10.48 -0.67 -7.86
N TYR A 54 -11.14 -0.36 -6.75
CA TYR A 54 -10.55 0.47 -5.72
C TYR A 54 -9.36 -0.25 -5.07
N ARG A 55 -8.29 0.49 -4.84
CA ARG A 55 -7.10 0.04 -4.14
C ARG A 55 -7.46 -0.37 -2.70
N ASP A 56 -6.68 -1.27 -2.10
CA ASP A 56 -7.01 -1.86 -0.80
C ASP A 56 -7.05 -0.85 0.35
N ASP A 57 -6.30 0.26 0.27
CA ASP A 57 -6.41 1.34 1.26
C ASP A 57 -7.75 2.08 1.20
N VAL A 58 -8.36 2.21 0.01
CA VAL A 58 -9.72 2.76 -0.15
C VAL A 58 -10.77 1.77 0.35
N LYS A 59 -10.60 0.47 0.06
CA LYS A 59 -11.47 -0.58 0.61
C LYS A 59 -11.40 -0.61 2.15
N ALA A 60 -10.19 -0.52 2.71
CA ALA A 60 -10.01 -0.43 4.16
C ALA A 60 -10.71 0.79 4.77
N ALA A 61 -10.62 1.96 4.13
CA ALA A 61 -11.34 3.15 4.57
C ALA A 61 -12.86 2.98 4.47
N ALA A 62 -13.39 2.27 3.46
CA ALA A 62 -14.80 1.93 3.35
C ALA A 62 -15.28 1.02 4.51
N TYR A 63 -14.48 0.01 4.88
CA TYR A 63 -14.78 -0.83 6.03
C TYR A 63 -14.71 -0.07 7.35
N GLN A 64 -13.75 0.84 7.51
CA GLN A 64 -13.66 1.73 8.69
C GLN A 64 -14.88 2.66 8.80
N LYS A 65 -15.37 3.21 7.69
CA LYS A 65 -16.63 3.95 7.65
C LYS A 65 -17.79 3.09 8.15
N ASN A 66 -17.97 1.88 7.59
CA ASN A 66 -19.05 0.97 7.99
C ASN A 66 -18.95 0.59 9.47
N LEU A 67 -17.74 0.38 9.99
CA LEU A 67 -17.49 0.11 11.40
C LEU A 67 -17.92 1.29 12.27
N ALA A 68 -17.52 2.51 11.92
CA ALA A 68 -17.86 3.72 12.67
C ALA A 68 -19.38 3.99 12.66
N GLU A 69 -20.06 3.76 11.55
CA GLU A 69 -21.50 3.82 11.44
C GLU A 69 -22.20 2.78 12.34
N ALA A 70 -21.73 1.53 12.33
CA ALA A 70 -22.26 0.48 13.20
C ALA A 70 -22.03 0.79 14.68
N SER A 71 -20.84 1.31 15.02
CA SER A 71 -20.51 1.78 16.39
C SER A 71 -21.39 2.94 16.83
N SER A 72 -21.70 3.88 15.92
CA SER A 72 -22.62 4.99 16.19
C SER A 72 -24.03 4.49 16.51
N ARG A 73 -24.56 3.55 15.70
CA ARG A 73 -25.87 2.91 15.96
C ARG A 73 -25.87 2.15 17.27
N LEU A 74 -24.83 1.37 17.56
CA LEU A 74 -24.69 0.63 18.81
C LEU A 74 -24.63 1.60 20.02
N GLY A 75 -23.91 2.71 19.90
CA GLY A 75 -23.84 3.76 20.92
C GLY A 75 -25.21 4.40 21.17
N GLU A 76 -26.00 4.62 20.13
CA GLU A 76 -27.36 5.11 20.27
C GLU A 76 -28.28 4.10 20.98
N GLU A 77 -28.21 2.81 20.59
CA GLU A 77 -29.03 1.74 21.17
C GLU A 77 -28.69 1.48 22.65
N LYS A 78 -27.39 1.41 23.00
CA LYS A 78 -26.95 1.19 24.38
C LYS A 78 -27.38 2.29 25.35
N ASN A 79 -27.62 3.49 24.84
CA ASN A 79 -28.05 4.64 25.63
C ASN A 79 -29.59 4.85 25.65
N LYS A 80 -30.36 3.89 25.12
CA LYS A 80 -31.82 3.87 25.27
C LYS A 80 -32.22 3.18 26.57
N PRO A 81 -33.39 3.55 27.16
CA PRO A 81 -33.98 2.75 28.23
C PRO A 81 -34.12 1.30 27.83
N ASN A 82 -33.66 0.40 28.66
CA ASN A 82 -33.74 -1.05 28.43
C ASN A 82 -34.68 -1.70 29.42
N VAL A 83 -35.56 -2.55 28.92
CA VAL A 83 -36.48 -3.35 29.73
C VAL A 83 -36.18 -4.80 29.46
N SER A 84 -35.80 -5.55 30.49
CA SER A 84 -35.47 -6.97 30.39
C SER A 84 -36.27 -7.80 31.38
N LEU A 85 -36.79 -8.92 30.90
CA LEU A 85 -37.37 -9.98 31.73
C LEU A 85 -36.27 -10.97 32.09
N TYR A 86 -36.10 -11.28 33.35
CA TYR A 86 -35.15 -12.27 33.80
C TYR A 86 -35.82 -13.32 34.66
N GLY A 87 -35.31 -14.54 34.56
CA GLY A 87 -35.73 -15.65 35.38
C GLY A 87 -34.53 -16.48 35.83
N THR A 88 -34.54 -16.89 37.10
CA THR A 88 -33.57 -17.85 37.62
C THR A 88 -34.31 -19.03 38.19
N TYR A 89 -33.83 -20.21 37.89
CA TYR A 89 -34.23 -21.45 38.47
C TYR A 89 -33.05 -22.09 39.16
N GLY A 90 -33.19 -22.34 40.44
CA GLY A 90 -32.13 -22.96 41.24
C GLY A 90 -32.64 -24.19 41.98
N MET A 91 -31.85 -25.19 42.07
CA MET A 91 -32.06 -26.37 42.92
C MET A 91 -31.03 -26.29 44.04
N THR A 92 -31.50 -26.59 45.27
CA THR A 92 -30.64 -26.55 46.45
C THR A 92 -30.72 -27.89 47.18
N GLY A 93 -29.60 -28.62 47.32
CA GLY A 93 -29.47 -29.78 48.17
C GLY A 93 -28.65 -29.39 49.40
N ARG A 94 -29.01 -29.91 50.56
CA ARG A 94 -28.31 -29.66 51.82
C ARG A 94 -28.15 -30.97 52.59
N ASP A 95 -26.89 -31.52 52.57
CA ASP A 95 -26.48 -32.68 53.33
C ASP A 95 -25.09 -32.47 53.91
N ALA A 96 -24.73 -33.26 54.92
CA ALA A 96 -23.42 -33.30 55.53
C ALA A 96 -22.36 -33.92 54.58
N ASP A 97 -22.81 -34.78 53.63
CA ASP A 97 -22.00 -35.38 52.59
C ASP A 97 -22.20 -34.63 51.27
N SER A 98 -21.11 -34.22 50.63
CA SER A 98 -21.16 -33.47 49.39
C SER A 98 -21.87 -34.21 48.22
N ASN A 99 -21.71 -35.53 48.14
CA ASN A 99 -22.33 -36.34 47.12
C ASN A 99 -23.85 -36.47 47.32
N GLU A 100 -24.28 -36.60 48.57
CA GLU A 100 -25.69 -36.67 48.88
C GLU A 100 -26.36 -35.31 48.73
N ALA A 101 -25.70 -34.21 49.10
CA ALA A 101 -26.18 -32.85 48.85
C ALA A 101 -26.40 -32.54 47.35
N VAL A 102 -25.52 -33.04 46.48
CA VAL A 102 -25.71 -32.92 45.00
C VAL A 102 -26.90 -33.75 44.51
N LYS A 103 -27.03 -34.99 44.99
CA LYS A 103 -28.14 -35.85 44.66
C LYS A 103 -29.49 -35.30 45.12
N GLU A 104 -29.51 -34.72 46.35
CA GLU A 104 -30.69 -34.08 46.91
C GLU A 104 -31.07 -32.85 46.12
N GLY A 105 -30.10 -32.01 45.76
CA GLY A 105 -30.29 -30.87 44.88
C GLY A 105 -30.88 -31.22 43.50
N LEU A 106 -30.49 -32.37 42.95
CA LEU A 106 -31.03 -32.88 41.69
C LEU A 106 -32.42 -33.49 41.77
N LYS A 107 -32.90 -33.87 42.99
CA LYS A 107 -34.24 -34.43 43.18
C LYS A 107 -35.36 -33.40 43.06
N SER A 108 -35.06 -32.12 42.91
CA SER A 108 -36.05 -31.07 42.65
C SER A 108 -37.14 -30.87 43.72
N ASP A 109 -36.91 -31.33 44.95
CA ASP A 109 -37.93 -31.28 46.00
C ASP A 109 -38.10 -29.88 46.60
N HIS A 110 -37.10 -28.99 46.36
CA HIS A 110 -37.10 -27.62 46.84
C HIS A 110 -36.64 -26.65 45.74
N PRO A 111 -37.41 -26.46 44.66
CA PRO A 111 -37.01 -25.55 43.58
C PRO A 111 -37.15 -24.10 44.07
N ASN A 112 -36.13 -23.33 43.77
CA ASN A 112 -36.16 -21.87 43.94
C ASN A 112 -36.28 -21.24 42.54
N TYR A 113 -37.32 -20.48 42.30
CA TYR A 113 -37.48 -19.74 41.05
C TYR A 113 -37.79 -18.28 41.36
N VAL A 114 -37.12 -17.42 40.61
CA VAL A 114 -37.33 -15.99 40.64
C VAL A 114 -37.61 -15.51 39.23
N VAL A 115 -38.70 -14.78 39.07
CA VAL A 115 -39.02 -14.09 37.81
C VAL A 115 -39.15 -12.61 38.13
N GLY A 116 -38.49 -11.79 37.36
CA GLY A 116 -38.50 -10.34 37.58
C GLY A 116 -38.37 -9.53 36.33
N LEU A 117 -38.79 -8.28 36.42
CA LEU A 117 -38.61 -7.26 35.39
C LEU A 117 -37.54 -6.29 35.83
N ARG A 118 -36.54 -6.05 34.98
CA ARG A 118 -35.51 -5.03 35.19
C ARG A 118 -35.69 -3.92 34.18
N VAL A 119 -35.72 -2.68 34.68
CA VAL A 119 -35.80 -1.47 33.86
C VAL A 119 -34.54 -0.64 34.14
N ASP A 120 -33.71 -0.49 33.13
CA ASP A 120 -32.47 0.30 33.20
C ASP A 120 -32.67 1.62 32.45
N ILE A 121 -32.69 2.74 33.14
CA ILE A 121 -32.86 4.07 32.53
C ILE A 121 -31.64 4.92 32.86
N PRO A 122 -30.90 5.40 31.84
CA PRO A 122 -29.76 6.29 32.03
C PRO A 122 -30.25 7.67 32.46
N LEU A 123 -29.98 8.07 33.70
CA LEU A 123 -30.46 9.35 34.27
C LEU A 123 -29.58 10.54 33.91
N SER A 124 -28.33 10.31 33.47
CA SER A 124 -27.38 11.36 33.08
C SER A 124 -27.59 11.80 31.63
N LEU A 125 -28.68 12.51 31.34
CA LEU A 125 -29.07 12.90 29.98
C LEU A 125 -28.00 13.72 29.24
N GLY A 126 -27.27 14.59 29.91
CA GLY A 126 -26.19 15.39 29.32
C GLY A 126 -25.00 14.52 28.86
N THR A 127 -24.63 13.52 29.65
CA THR A 127 -23.57 12.56 29.27
C THR A 127 -23.98 11.67 28.09
N VAL A 128 -25.24 11.18 28.12
CA VAL A 128 -25.82 10.38 27.04
C VAL A 128 -25.81 11.15 25.71
N ASP A 129 -26.22 12.42 25.71
CA ASP A 129 -26.22 13.25 24.50
C ASP A 129 -24.80 13.52 24.00
N SER A 130 -23.86 13.83 24.87
CA SER A 130 -22.45 14.04 24.55
C SER A 130 -21.83 12.79 23.92
N VAL A 131 -22.13 11.60 24.44
CA VAL A 131 -21.66 10.31 23.91
C VAL A 131 -22.26 10.06 22.51
N ARG A 132 -23.56 10.27 22.33
CA ARG A 132 -24.21 10.15 21.02
C ARG A 132 -23.59 11.09 19.98
N GLN A 133 -23.40 12.37 20.35
CA GLN A 133 -22.74 13.33 19.46
C GLN A 133 -21.30 12.92 19.13
N GLY A 134 -20.56 12.35 20.09
CA GLY A 134 -19.23 11.81 19.89
C GLY A 134 -19.22 10.73 18.79
N TYR A 135 -20.04 9.70 18.92
CA TYR A 135 -20.15 8.63 17.93
C TYR A 135 -20.61 9.12 16.55
N ARG A 136 -21.55 10.07 16.49
CA ARG A 136 -21.98 10.67 15.22
C ARG A 136 -20.85 11.44 14.53
N LYS A 137 -20.06 12.19 15.27
CA LYS A 137 -18.89 12.91 14.74
C LYS A 137 -17.80 11.95 14.27
N GLU A 138 -17.60 10.85 14.98
CA GLU A 138 -16.67 9.80 14.58
C GLU A 138 -17.10 9.13 13.25
N ALA A 139 -18.38 8.79 13.11
CA ALA A 139 -18.93 8.25 11.86
C ALA A 139 -18.78 9.24 10.70
N MET A 140 -19.06 10.53 10.94
CA MET A 140 -18.87 11.58 9.93
C MET A 140 -17.40 11.75 9.56
N ALA A 141 -16.48 11.70 10.51
CA ALA A 141 -15.04 11.78 10.25
C ALA A 141 -14.54 10.57 9.43
N ALA A 142 -15.05 9.37 9.71
CA ALA A 142 -14.72 8.17 8.94
C ALA A 142 -15.26 8.24 7.50
N ASP A 143 -16.47 8.79 7.29
CA ASP A 143 -17.01 9.03 5.94
C ASP A 143 -16.19 10.05 5.16
N LEU A 144 -15.83 11.17 5.76
CA LEU A 144 -14.97 12.18 5.13
C LEU A 144 -13.59 11.62 4.78
N ASN A 145 -13.02 10.77 5.65
CA ASN A 145 -11.75 10.09 5.36
C ASN A 145 -11.88 9.14 4.17
N TYR A 146 -12.97 8.37 4.08
CA TYR A 146 -13.24 7.53 2.92
C TYR A 146 -13.36 8.34 1.63
N GLN A 147 -14.14 9.43 1.62
CA GLN A 147 -14.29 10.31 0.46
C GLN A 147 -12.95 10.92 0.03
N ARG A 148 -12.14 11.35 1.01
CA ARG A 148 -10.78 11.83 0.76
C ARG A 148 -9.92 10.76 0.09
N LYS A 149 -9.94 9.51 0.58
CA LYS A 149 -9.18 8.40 0.01
C LYS A 149 -9.60 8.09 -1.44
N VAL A 150 -10.89 8.11 -1.74
CA VAL A 150 -11.40 7.97 -3.11
C VAL A 150 -10.85 9.08 -3.99
N PHE A 151 -10.94 10.33 -3.55
CA PHE A 151 -10.43 11.48 -4.32
C PHE A 151 -8.90 11.42 -4.55
N GLU A 152 -8.13 11.08 -3.49
CA GLU A 152 -6.68 10.91 -3.57
C GLU A 152 -6.30 9.81 -4.58
N GLN A 153 -7.01 8.69 -4.58
CA GLN A 153 -6.79 7.62 -5.55
C GLN A 153 -7.06 8.06 -6.98
N GLU A 154 -8.16 8.78 -7.24
CA GLU A 154 -8.49 9.30 -8.56
C GLU A 154 -7.40 10.24 -9.08
N ARG A 155 -6.96 11.15 -8.22
CA ARG A 155 -5.90 12.09 -8.54
C ARG A 155 -4.58 11.39 -8.82
N GLN A 156 -4.15 10.47 -7.94
CA GLN A 156 -2.91 9.72 -8.12
C GLN A 156 -2.90 8.91 -9.41
N TRP A 157 -4.02 8.25 -9.74
CA TRP A 157 -4.15 7.54 -11.00
C TRP A 157 -3.94 8.45 -12.21
N LYS A 158 -4.60 9.61 -12.23
CA LYS A 158 -4.47 10.59 -13.30
C LYS A 158 -3.03 11.12 -13.42
N ASP A 159 -2.42 11.45 -12.29
CA ASP A 159 -1.07 11.98 -12.23
C ASP A 159 -0.05 10.93 -12.73
N LEU A 160 -0.15 9.67 -12.28
CA LEU A 160 0.71 8.58 -12.73
C LEU A 160 0.51 8.26 -14.22
N THR A 161 -0.73 8.33 -14.72
CA THR A 161 -1.00 8.12 -16.14
C THR A 161 -0.33 9.19 -17.00
N ASN A 162 -0.37 10.45 -16.59
CA ASN A 162 0.32 11.54 -17.27
C ASN A 162 1.85 11.37 -17.18
N GLN A 163 2.37 11.08 -16.00
CA GLN A 163 3.80 10.82 -15.79
C GLN A 163 4.30 9.66 -16.64
N PHE A 164 3.51 8.61 -16.81
CA PHE A 164 3.86 7.47 -17.68
C PHE A 164 4.02 7.91 -19.14
N LYS A 165 3.05 8.66 -19.67
CA LYS A 165 3.12 9.19 -21.04
C LYS A 165 4.34 10.08 -21.24
N ASP A 166 4.60 10.98 -20.29
CA ASP A 166 5.73 11.91 -20.35
C ASP A 166 7.07 11.16 -20.25
N SER A 167 7.18 10.16 -19.36
CA SER A 167 8.38 9.36 -19.20
C SER A 167 8.67 8.51 -20.45
N MET A 168 7.62 7.98 -21.10
CA MET A 168 7.74 7.27 -22.36
C MET A 168 8.26 8.20 -23.48
N GLY A 169 7.76 9.43 -23.54
CA GLY A 169 8.26 10.44 -24.46
C GLY A 169 9.74 10.80 -24.21
N ARG A 170 10.13 10.98 -22.95
CA ARG A 170 11.54 11.19 -22.56
C ARG A 170 12.43 10.02 -22.94
N TYR A 171 11.99 8.80 -22.72
CA TYR A 171 12.72 7.60 -23.10
C TYR A 171 12.96 7.54 -24.61
N GLN A 172 11.94 7.77 -25.44
CA GLN A 172 12.08 7.79 -26.91
C GLN A 172 13.06 8.89 -27.38
N LEU A 173 13.03 10.05 -26.72
CA LEU A 173 13.97 11.14 -27.01
C LEU A 173 15.41 10.73 -26.62
N ALA A 174 15.59 10.15 -25.44
CA ALA A 174 16.89 9.68 -24.97
C ALA A 174 17.49 8.62 -25.89
N GLN A 175 16.67 7.72 -26.45
CA GLN A 175 17.11 6.77 -27.47
C GLN A 175 17.62 7.44 -28.75
N LYS A 176 16.88 8.44 -29.24
CA LYS A 176 17.31 9.20 -30.43
C LYS A 176 18.62 9.93 -30.17
N MET A 177 18.78 10.48 -28.96
CA MET A 177 20.03 11.16 -28.55
C MET A 177 21.19 10.19 -28.48
N GLU A 178 21.00 9.01 -27.87
CA GLU A 178 22.06 7.97 -27.82
C GLU A 178 22.50 7.56 -29.22
N LYS A 179 21.54 7.27 -30.12
CA LYS A 179 21.86 6.94 -31.52
C LYS A 179 22.65 8.03 -32.21
N ALA A 180 22.26 9.30 -32.03
CA ALA A 180 22.95 10.43 -32.62
C ALA A 180 24.38 10.60 -32.09
N GLN A 181 24.58 10.47 -30.77
CA GLN A 181 25.91 10.57 -30.17
C GLN A 181 26.81 9.38 -30.58
N ARG A 182 26.24 8.17 -30.67
CA ARG A 182 26.95 7.02 -31.19
C ARG A 182 27.47 7.26 -32.60
N SER A 183 26.59 7.72 -33.50
CA SER A 183 27.00 8.01 -34.90
C SER A 183 28.10 9.07 -35.00
N LYS A 184 28.01 10.13 -34.14
CA LYS A 184 29.07 11.16 -34.07
C LYS A 184 30.39 10.57 -33.57
N MET A 185 30.36 9.76 -32.53
CA MET A 185 31.54 9.11 -31.99
C MET A 185 32.21 8.19 -33.05
N GLU A 186 31.39 7.37 -33.72
CA GLU A 186 31.89 6.46 -34.78
C GLU A 186 32.49 7.24 -35.95
N PHE A 187 31.89 8.36 -36.34
CA PHE A 187 32.40 9.27 -37.35
C PHE A 187 33.78 9.86 -36.95
N GLU A 188 33.89 10.40 -35.72
CA GLU A 188 35.16 10.97 -35.25
C GLU A 188 36.26 9.92 -35.06
N ARG A 189 35.92 8.69 -34.65
CA ARG A 189 36.88 7.57 -34.66
C ARG A 189 37.40 7.27 -36.07
N SER A 190 36.51 7.27 -37.08
CA SER A 190 36.94 7.10 -38.49
C SER A 190 37.84 8.23 -38.96
N ARG A 191 37.58 9.48 -38.56
CA ARG A 191 38.46 10.63 -38.89
C ARG A 191 39.82 10.54 -38.18
N GLN A 192 39.85 10.07 -36.93
CA GLN A 192 41.09 9.86 -36.20
C GLN A 192 41.97 8.82 -36.89
N ALA A 193 41.41 7.71 -37.36
CA ALA A 193 42.11 6.68 -38.07
C ALA A 193 42.76 7.21 -39.37
N LYS A 194 42.21 8.30 -39.92
CA LYS A 194 42.76 9.00 -41.10
C LYS A 194 43.69 10.19 -40.73
N GLY A 195 43.99 10.40 -39.45
CA GLY A 195 44.79 11.52 -38.98
C GLY A 195 44.11 12.89 -39.05
N LEU A 196 42.78 12.96 -39.23
CA LEU A 196 42.01 14.20 -39.46
C LEU A 196 41.42 14.81 -38.19
N THR A 197 41.62 14.18 -37.02
CA THR A 197 41.17 14.69 -35.71
C THR A 197 42.12 14.21 -34.61
N THR A 198 41.99 14.80 -33.44
CA THR A 198 42.86 14.48 -32.29
C THR A 198 42.21 13.39 -31.39
N THR A 199 43.03 12.67 -30.64
CA THR A 199 42.61 11.70 -29.63
C THR A 199 41.72 12.40 -28.56
N PHE A 200 42.03 13.64 -28.21
CA PHE A 200 41.23 14.42 -27.26
C PHE A 200 39.78 14.59 -27.75
N THR A 201 39.60 14.94 -29.03
CA THR A 201 38.28 15.10 -29.65
C THR A 201 37.49 13.78 -29.60
N VAL A 202 38.13 12.65 -29.94
CA VAL A 202 37.45 11.34 -29.87
C VAL A 202 37.02 11.01 -28.44
N LEU A 203 37.90 11.23 -27.43
CA LEU A 203 37.57 11.00 -26.01
C LEU A 203 36.37 11.84 -25.54
N GLN A 204 36.23 13.08 -26.05
CA GLN A 204 35.09 13.94 -25.76
C GLN A 204 33.78 13.32 -26.32
N PHE A 205 33.78 12.87 -27.57
CA PHE A 205 32.60 12.20 -28.16
C PHE A 205 32.27 10.85 -27.50
N GLU A 206 33.26 10.10 -27.04
CA GLU A 206 33.10 8.91 -26.23
C GLU A 206 32.41 9.22 -24.89
N GLN A 207 32.83 10.31 -24.25
CA GLN A 207 32.17 10.76 -23.00
C GLN A 207 30.72 11.20 -23.26
N ASP A 208 30.45 11.92 -24.34
CA ASP A 208 29.12 12.37 -24.72
C ASP A 208 28.20 11.17 -25.01
N TYR A 209 28.73 10.14 -25.72
CA TYR A 209 28.00 8.90 -25.96
C TYR A 209 27.71 8.15 -24.66
N ALA A 210 28.70 8.01 -23.77
CA ALA A 210 28.50 7.35 -22.48
C ALA A 210 27.44 8.07 -21.62
N ASN A 211 27.45 9.41 -21.62
CA ASN A 211 26.43 10.20 -20.92
C ASN A 211 25.04 10.01 -21.52
N ALA A 212 24.92 9.95 -22.86
CA ALA A 212 23.65 9.71 -23.54
C ALA A 212 23.12 8.28 -23.26
N GLN A 213 24.00 7.29 -23.21
CA GLN A 213 23.67 5.92 -22.85
C GLN A 213 23.13 5.82 -21.41
N LEU A 214 23.80 6.48 -20.48
CA LEU A 214 23.38 6.55 -19.08
C LEU A 214 22.01 7.25 -18.95
N ALA A 215 21.79 8.35 -19.67
CA ALA A 215 20.52 9.06 -19.69
C ALA A 215 19.37 8.19 -20.21
N ARG A 216 19.61 7.37 -21.28
CA ARG A 216 18.62 6.41 -21.77
C ARG A 216 18.30 5.35 -20.72
N LEU A 217 19.30 4.75 -20.08
CA LEU A 217 19.10 3.73 -19.04
C LEU A 217 18.29 4.29 -17.85
N ARG A 218 18.59 5.50 -17.41
CA ARG A 218 17.84 6.17 -16.35
C ARG A 218 16.38 6.40 -16.75
N SER A 219 16.14 6.89 -17.97
CA SER A 219 14.79 7.08 -18.51
C SER A 219 14.04 5.75 -18.64
N GLN A 220 14.73 4.66 -19.01
CA GLN A 220 14.16 3.32 -19.04
C GLN A 220 13.71 2.85 -17.66
N ALA A 221 14.56 3.00 -16.65
CA ALA A 221 14.23 2.65 -15.27
C ALA A 221 13.05 3.48 -14.72
N GLU A 222 12.97 4.77 -15.07
CA GLU A 222 11.86 5.64 -14.70
C GLU A 222 10.52 5.15 -15.28
N VAL A 223 10.47 4.77 -16.56
CA VAL A 223 9.26 4.21 -17.18
C VAL A 223 8.81 2.95 -16.46
N VAL A 224 9.73 2.02 -16.18
CA VAL A 224 9.43 0.76 -15.48
C VAL A 224 8.89 1.02 -14.08
N ASN A 225 9.49 1.96 -13.34
CA ASN A 225 9.06 2.31 -11.99
C ASN A 225 7.63 2.90 -11.99
N ILE A 226 7.36 3.85 -12.89
CA ILE A 226 6.00 4.44 -12.99
C ILE A 226 4.98 3.39 -13.43
N TYR A 227 5.35 2.49 -14.35
CA TYR A 227 4.48 1.40 -14.77
C TYR A 227 4.18 0.41 -13.63
N ALA A 228 5.18 0.07 -12.81
CA ALA A 228 4.98 -0.75 -11.62
C ALA A 228 4.02 -0.09 -10.62
N GLN A 229 4.13 1.24 -10.42
CA GLN A 229 3.19 1.99 -9.60
C GLN A 229 1.78 1.98 -10.19
N LEU A 230 1.62 2.13 -11.50
CA LEU A 230 0.31 2.03 -12.15
C LEU A 230 -0.34 0.65 -11.96
N LYS A 231 0.45 -0.43 -11.96
CA LYS A 231 -0.05 -1.78 -11.70
C LYS A 231 -0.66 -1.95 -10.31
N THR A 232 -0.27 -1.15 -9.32
CA THR A 232 -0.88 -1.21 -7.98
C THR A 232 -2.35 -0.76 -7.96
N PHE A 233 -2.83 -0.14 -9.04
CA PHE A 233 -4.24 0.29 -9.20
C PHE A 233 -5.08 -0.72 -9.99
N GLY A 234 -4.46 -1.65 -10.71
CA GLY A 234 -5.16 -2.78 -11.32
C GLY A 234 -5.03 -3.97 -10.39
N GLY A 235 -6.08 -4.39 -9.71
CA GLY A 235 -6.06 -5.44 -8.70
C GLY A 235 -5.07 -6.56 -9.03
N GLY A 236 -4.15 -6.84 -8.09
CA GLY A 236 -3.07 -7.79 -8.31
C GLY A 236 -3.61 -9.17 -8.70
N GLN A 237 -3.16 -9.65 -9.84
CA GLN A 237 -3.11 -11.07 -10.17
C GLN A 237 -1.76 -11.61 -9.74
#